data_336b4509ea0b94caf6042cae99b27896
#
_entry.id   336b4509ea0b94caf6042cae99b27896
#
_cell.length_a   1.000
_cell.length_b   1.000
_cell.length_c   1.000
_cell.angle_alpha   90.00
_cell.angle_beta   90.00
_cell.angle_gamma   90.00
#
_symmetry.space_group_name_H-M   'P 1'
#
loop_
_entity.id
_entity.type
_entity.pdbx_description
1 polymer ?
#
loop_
_entity_poly.entity_id
_entity_poly.type
_entity_poly.pdbx_seq_one_letter_code
_entity_poly.pdbx_strand_id
1 'polypeptide(L)'
;MQHQIVTPLPGVFYRNPGPGKPPYVAEGDRVEVGQPIGLVEIMKQFSEVKSTASGIVDGFMVDDCSDVCAGTVIAVVRSDP
;
A
#
# COMPACT_ATOMS: atom_id res chain seq x y z
N MET A 1 -12.76 4.33 12.46
CA MET A 1 -12.50 5.40 11.50
C MET A 1 -11.65 4.84 10.37
N GLN A 2 -11.97 5.16 9.14
CA GLN A 2 -11.24 4.68 7.97
C GLN A 2 -10.27 5.72 7.46
N HIS A 3 -9.07 5.26 7.07
CA HIS A 3 -8.02 6.11 6.53
C HIS A 3 -7.62 5.58 5.15
N GLN A 4 -7.65 6.45 4.16
CA GLN A 4 -7.21 6.09 2.82
C GLN A 4 -5.69 6.28 2.74
N ILE A 5 -5.00 5.22 2.31
CA ILE A 5 -3.56 5.28 2.07
C ILE A 5 -3.37 5.50 0.58
N VAL A 6 -2.79 6.64 0.23
CA VAL A 6 -2.61 7.02 -1.17
C VAL A 6 -1.14 6.96 -1.55
N THR A 7 -0.88 6.69 -2.83
CA THR A 7 0.49 6.77 -3.34
C THR A 7 0.83 8.21 -3.69
N PRO A 8 2.00 8.71 -3.26
CA PRO A 8 2.43 10.04 -3.68
C PRO A 8 2.99 10.08 -5.10
N LEU A 9 3.27 8.91 -5.70
CA LEU A 9 3.94 8.81 -6.99
C LEU A 9 3.13 7.96 -7.97
N PRO A 10 3.15 8.29 -9.26
CA PRO A 10 2.60 7.39 -10.28
C PRO A 10 3.56 6.24 -10.55
N GLY A 11 3.08 5.16 -11.13
CA GLY A 11 3.92 4.04 -11.52
C GLY A 11 3.15 2.74 -11.50
N VAL A 12 3.88 1.63 -11.35
CA VAL A 12 3.30 0.30 -11.23
C VAL A 12 3.31 -0.11 -9.76
N PHE A 13 2.13 -0.49 -9.26
CA PHE A 13 1.98 -0.90 -7.86
C PHE A 13 2.25 -2.39 -7.70
N TYR A 14 3.03 -2.74 -6.67
CA TYR A 14 3.29 -4.12 -6.28
C TYR A 14 2.95 -4.32 -4.81
N ARG A 15 2.29 -5.43 -4.49
CA ARG A 15 1.96 -5.79 -3.11
C ARG A 15 3.14 -6.42 -2.36
N ASN A 16 4.09 -6.98 -3.08
CA ASN A 16 5.24 -7.68 -2.49
C ASN A 16 6.56 -7.03 -2.92
N PRO A 17 7.63 -7.20 -2.11
CA PRO A 17 8.89 -6.52 -2.37
C PRO A 17 9.68 -7.09 -3.55
N GLY A 18 9.29 -8.24 -4.08
CA GLY A 18 9.97 -8.84 -5.23
C GLY A 18 9.40 -10.19 -5.60
N PRO A 19 9.85 -10.76 -6.73
CA PRO A 19 9.37 -12.05 -7.19
C PRO A 19 9.57 -13.14 -6.14
N GLY A 20 8.54 -13.94 -5.90
CA GLY A 20 8.61 -15.04 -4.95
C GLY A 20 8.57 -14.63 -3.48
N LYS A 21 8.48 -13.35 -3.19
CA LYS A 21 8.38 -12.84 -1.82
C LYS A 21 6.90 -12.73 -1.43
N PRO A 22 6.58 -12.91 -0.14
CA PRO A 22 5.21 -12.70 0.31
C PRO A 22 4.84 -11.21 0.24
N PRO A 23 3.56 -10.88 0.19
CA PRO A 23 3.12 -9.49 0.28
C PRO A 23 3.60 -8.85 1.57
N TYR A 24 3.75 -7.52 1.55
CA TYR A 24 4.09 -6.78 2.78
C TYR A 24 3.05 -7.01 3.85
N VAL A 25 1.77 -6.93 3.48
CA VAL A 25 0.64 -7.15 4.38
C VAL A 25 -0.52 -7.72 3.58
N ALA A 26 -1.46 -8.32 4.30
CA ALA A 26 -2.71 -8.81 3.73
C ALA A 26 -3.89 -8.11 4.41
N GLU A 27 -5.06 -8.21 3.80
CA GLU A 27 -6.30 -7.74 4.42
C GLU A 27 -6.47 -8.43 5.77
N GLY A 28 -6.83 -7.67 6.79
CA GLY A 28 -6.95 -8.16 8.15
C GLY A 28 -5.70 -8.03 9.01
N ASP A 29 -4.56 -7.74 8.40
CA ASP A 29 -3.32 -7.54 9.16
C ASP A 29 -3.32 -6.18 9.85
N ARG A 30 -2.65 -6.13 11.00
CA ARG A 30 -2.42 -4.88 11.69
C ARG A 30 -1.20 -4.17 11.11
N VAL A 31 -1.31 -2.86 10.92
CA VAL A 31 -0.20 -2.01 10.45
C VAL A 31 -0.01 -0.83 11.40
N GLU A 32 1.20 -0.31 11.41
CA GLU A 32 1.56 0.89 12.16
C GLU A 32 1.93 2.02 11.20
N VAL A 33 1.87 3.24 11.67
CA VAL A 33 2.31 4.41 10.91
C VAL A 33 3.75 4.21 10.47
N GLY A 34 4.03 4.42 9.19
CA GLY A 34 5.37 4.26 8.62
C GLY A 34 5.69 2.86 8.13
N GLN A 35 4.82 1.90 8.37
CA GLN A 35 5.05 0.53 7.90
C GLN A 35 4.78 0.43 6.41
N PRO A 36 5.69 -0.18 5.62
CA PRO A 36 5.44 -0.35 4.18
C PRO A 36 4.29 -1.33 3.94
N ILE A 37 3.42 -0.99 3.01
CA ILE A 37 2.30 -1.84 2.61
C ILE A 37 2.36 -2.22 1.13
N GLY A 38 3.28 -1.65 0.38
CA GLY A 38 3.46 -1.95 -1.02
C GLY A 38 4.61 -1.14 -1.61
N LEU A 39 4.84 -1.33 -2.90
CA LEU A 39 5.84 -0.58 -3.67
C LEU A 39 5.18 0.04 -4.89
N VAL A 40 5.74 1.17 -5.32
CA VAL A 40 5.45 1.74 -6.63
C VAL A 40 6.78 1.86 -7.37
N GLU A 41 6.81 1.30 -8.58
CA GLU A 41 7.97 1.39 -9.47
C GLU A 41 7.73 2.46 -10.52
N ILE A 42 8.70 3.37 -10.64
CA ILE A 42 8.74 4.34 -11.72
C ILE A 42 10.17 4.39 -12.26
N MET A 43 10.34 4.15 -13.56
CA MET A 43 11.63 4.22 -14.24
C MET A 43 12.71 3.38 -13.53
N LYS A 44 12.36 2.14 -13.18
CA LYS A 44 13.24 1.18 -12.49
C LYS A 44 13.65 1.60 -11.08
N GLN A 45 13.01 2.61 -10.52
CA GLN A 45 13.19 3.01 -9.12
C GLN A 45 11.97 2.61 -8.33
N PHE A 46 12.20 2.07 -7.14
CA PHE A 46 11.14 1.56 -6.28
C PHE A 46 10.97 2.48 -5.09
N SER A 47 9.72 2.85 -4.81
CA SER A 47 9.38 3.65 -3.64
C SER A 47 8.36 2.89 -2.80
N GLU A 48 8.59 2.83 -1.49
CA GLU A 48 7.64 2.19 -0.60
C GLU A 48 6.42 3.06 -0.39
N VAL A 49 5.23 2.45 -0.45
CA VAL A 49 3.99 3.08 -0.01
C VAL A 49 3.81 2.69 1.45
N LYS A 50 3.84 3.69 2.32
CA LYS A 50 3.80 3.47 3.77
C LYS A 50 2.45 3.85 4.32
N SER A 51 2.02 3.11 5.33
CA SER A 51 0.77 3.43 6.01
C SER A 51 0.92 4.75 6.76
N THR A 52 -0.08 5.62 6.64
CA THR A 52 -0.14 6.87 7.38
C THR A 52 -1.03 6.76 8.62
N ALA A 53 -1.54 5.56 8.88
CA ALA A 53 -2.42 5.32 10.03
C ALA A 53 -2.12 3.96 10.63
N SER A 54 -2.34 3.83 11.93
CA SER A 54 -2.26 2.55 12.63
C SER A 54 -3.64 1.92 12.68
N GLY A 55 -3.73 0.64 12.46
CA GLY A 55 -5.00 -0.09 12.51
C GLY A 55 -4.94 -1.37 11.70
N ILE A 56 -6.10 -1.81 11.23
CA ILE A 56 -6.26 -3.05 10.48
C ILE A 56 -6.46 -2.71 9.01
N VAL A 57 -5.74 -3.39 8.13
CA VAL A 57 -5.92 -3.24 6.68
C VAL A 57 -7.31 -3.78 6.32
N ASP A 58 -8.17 -2.88 5.86
CA ASP A 58 -9.56 -3.20 5.54
C ASP A 58 -9.67 -3.75 4.11
N GLY A 59 -8.82 -3.26 3.21
CA GLY A 59 -8.76 -3.76 1.85
C GLY A 59 -7.79 -2.97 0.99
N PHE A 60 -7.42 -3.57 -0.13
CA PHE A 60 -6.65 -2.92 -1.17
C PHE A 60 -7.59 -2.47 -2.29
N MET A 61 -7.39 -1.26 -2.78
CA MET A 61 -8.25 -0.65 -3.80
C MET A 61 -7.68 -0.84 -5.20
N VAL A 62 -6.46 -1.36 -5.32
CA VAL A 62 -5.78 -1.59 -6.59
C VAL A 62 -5.25 -3.01 -6.63
N ASP A 63 -5.12 -3.56 -7.83
CA ASP A 63 -4.56 -4.89 -8.03
C ASP A 63 -3.03 -4.84 -8.03
N ASP A 64 -2.43 -5.97 -7.69
CA ASP A 64 -0.99 -6.16 -7.85
C ASP A 64 -0.61 -5.98 -9.32
N CYS A 65 0.53 -5.34 -9.56
CA CYS A 65 1.06 -5.08 -10.91
C CYS A 65 0.18 -4.14 -11.75
N SER A 66 -0.63 -3.31 -11.11
CA SER A 66 -1.48 -2.34 -11.82
C SER A 66 -0.83 -0.97 -11.90
N ASP A 67 -1.19 -0.21 -12.94
CA ASP A 67 -0.76 1.18 -13.05
C ASP A 67 -1.55 2.06 -12.10
N VAL A 68 -0.84 2.97 -11.42
CA VAL A 68 -1.47 3.92 -10.51
C VAL A 68 -0.98 5.34 -10.82
N CYS A 69 -1.81 6.31 -10.50
CA CYS A 69 -1.47 7.73 -10.60
C CYS A 69 -1.13 8.26 -9.22
N ALA A 70 -0.43 9.39 -9.18
CA ALA A 70 -0.22 10.09 -7.92
C ALA A 70 -1.58 10.42 -7.29
N GLY A 71 -1.74 10.11 -6.01
CA GLY A 71 -3.00 10.31 -5.29
C GLY A 71 -4.00 9.16 -5.39
N THR A 72 -3.70 8.11 -6.16
CA THR A 72 -4.55 6.92 -6.21
C THR A 72 -4.60 6.27 -4.82
N VAL A 73 -5.81 5.91 -4.39
CA VAL A 73 -5.98 5.18 -3.12
C VAL A 73 -5.51 3.76 -3.30
N ILE A 74 -4.50 3.37 -2.53
CA ILE A 74 -3.92 2.02 -2.59
C ILE A 74 -4.68 1.08 -1.65
N ALA A 75 -4.92 1.53 -0.43
CA ALA A 75 -5.53 0.69 0.60
C ALA A 75 -6.32 1.54 1.58
N VAL A 76 -7.16 0.87 2.36
CA VAL A 76 -7.90 1.50 3.45
C VAL A 76 -7.50 0.81 4.75
N VAL A 77 -7.13 1.61 5.75
CA VAL A 77 -6.81 1.14 7.09
C VAL A 77 -7.90 1.61 8.04
N ARG A 78 -8.45 0.69 8.82
CA ARG A 78 -9.49 0.99 9.80
C ARG A 78 -8.84 1.06 11.18
N SER A 79 -8.87 2.25 11.77
CA SER A 79 -8.37 2.44 13.14
C SER A 79 -9.51 2.26 14.13
N ASP A 80 -9.15 1.86 15.33
CA ASP A 80 -10.11 1.81 16.43
C ASP A 80 -10.44 3.24 16.87
N PRO A 81 -11.70 3.46 17.31
CA PRO A 81 -12.09 4.76 17.83
C PRO A 81 -11.35 5.13 19.11
#